data_03c576a207ba279cdb8b10dcbbcec1b4
#
_entry.id   03c576a207ba279cdb8b10dcbbcec1b4
#
_cell.length_a   1.000
_cell.length_b   1.000
_cell.length_c   1.000
_cell.angle_alpha   90.00
_cell.angle_beta   90.00
_cell.angle_gamma   90.00
#
_symmetry.space_group_name_H-M   'P 1'
#
loop_
_entity.id
_entity.type
_entity.pdbx_description
1 polymer ?
#
loop_
_entity_poly.entity_id
_entity_poly.type
_entity_poly.pdbx_seq_one_letter_code
_entity_poly.pdbx_strand_id
1 'polypeptide(L)'
;MLKGKKKLLAAQVLLGLLVASQAYAADYNVEAVADDNTNANKVVDNTFYAGGYNIVDNTVLLGGNDGKFLNGDTSVNGNNITIKSGGWNFYVIDADNATGNTVNFGDINQPDEYVHQFGGVKVFKNSCTGNVVNVVKAGIINWGGIDAGEGNTMNIGSLITVGKDNDYKLNAGTINVNGSSMGAGNVILSANHININGNDVTVGKVTATSTSTASRSVNSTGGNVNIIGNNFKADEVDATGGKISVSGSGADVDVVKANTLNIGANGTLKTTNLNNITEVVIDGAANSNALVTTADISSSASKIKLVNSTDTASSKLLVQESKLTIGANGVTLSKSVTGTQECSKSLVETQIASLSAAMSSADLLSNAGFSNASQAVQQSNAEGGSAREMVPYAAVGYGNMRQESGSYVDVQGSAFNIGFAKEVKNGSGKLLFGPMIEYGRGSYESYLDDGTKGNGNTQNFGLGVMARQNNDNGTYYEGSLRYGKLTSNYNSGDLGADYDTDANYWGAHLGLGKVFQLNDKNSIDTYCKFFYTNQGSSSANILGHNVEFDAVKSKRSRLGFRFNHATSDVRSIYAGLAA
;
A
#
# COMPACT_ATOMS: atom_id res chain seq x y z
N MET A 1 20.26 -8.56 33.79
CA MET A 1 19.98 -10.00 34.04
C MET A 1 18.54 -10.31 34.50
N LEU A 2 17.74 -9.38 35.03
CA LEU A 2 16.37 -9.69 35.52
C LEU A 2 15.28 -9.76 34.42
N LYS A 3 15.47 -9.14 33.26
CA LYS A 3 14.46 -9.16 32.15
C LYS A 3 14.41 -10.49 31.39
N GLY A 4 15.49 -11.26 31.39
CA GLY A 4 15.54 -12.58 30.73
C GLY A 4 14.82 -13.69 31.52
N LYS A 5 14.87 -13.63 32.84
CA LYS A 5 14.24 -14.66 33.70
C LYS A 5 12.71 -14.59 33.70
N LYS A 6 12.11 -13.39 33.54
CA LYS A 6 10.65 -13.24 33.45
C LYS A 6 10.07 -13.76 32.13
N LYS A 7 10.82 -13.65 31.02
CA LYS A 7 10.39 -14.22 29.73
C LYS A 7 10.50 -15.76 29.69
N LEU A 8 11.51 -16.31 30.35
CA LEU A 8 11.67 -17.75 30.44
C LEU A 8 10.60 -18.39 31.35
N LEU A 9 10.22 -17.72 32.45
CA LEU A 9 9.15 -18.17 33.33
C LEU A 9 7.78 -18.10 32.65
N ALA A 10 7.50 -17.05 31.88
CA ALA A 10 6.27 -16.93 31.10
C ALA A 10 6.16 -17.98 29.99
N ALA A 11 7.27 -18.30 29.31
CA ALA A 11 7.34 -19.36 28.31
C ALA A 11 7.15 -20.76 28.94
N GLN A 12 7.71 -21.00 30.13
CA GLN A 12 7.52 -22.27 30.85
C GLN A 12 6.11 -22.44 31.41
N VAL A 13 5.47 -21.35 31.85
CA VAL A 13 4.06 -21.38 32.28
C VAL A 13 3.12 -21.58 31.08
N LEU A 14 3.42 -20.96 29.93
CA LEU A 14 2.64 -21.17 28.71
C LEU A 14 2.82 -22.58 28.14
N LEU A 15 4.04 -23.13 28.19
CA LEU A 15 4.32 -24.52 27.80
C LEU A 15 3.67 -25.50 28.78
N GLY A 16 3.67 -25.20 30.09
CA GLY A 16 3.00 -26.00 31.11
C GLY A 16 1.48 -26.00 30.98
N LEU A 17 0.86 -24.85 30.56
CA LEU A 17 -0.57 -24.76 30.27
C LEU A 17 -0.95 -25.48 28.96
N LEU A 18 -0.08 -25.45 27.93
CA LEU A 18 -0.29 -26.25 26.71
C LEU A 18 -0.15 -27.76 26.96
N VAL A 19 0.74 -28.17 27.86
CA VAL A 19 0.91 -29.61 28.23
C VAL A 19 -0.21 -30.07 29.18
N ALA A 20 -0.70 -29.18 30.04
CA ALA A 20 -1.82 -29.52 30.94
C ALA A 20 -3.17 -29.65 30.22
N SER A 21 -3.36 -28.99 29.05
CA SER A 21 -4.54 -29.17 28.22
C SER A 21 -4.54 -30.44 27.37
N GLN A 22 -3.39 -31.13 27.27
CA GLN A 22 -3.27 -32.42 26.56
C GLN A 22 -3.36 -33.65 27.49
N ALA A 23 -3.56 -33.48 28.79
CA ALA A 23 -3.41 -34.55 29.76
C ALA A 23 -4.65 -35.41 30.03
N TYR A 24 -5.70 -35.30 29.21
CA TYR A 24 -6.90 -36.15 29.35
C TYR A 24 -7.40 -36.67 27.99
N ALA A 25 -6.49 -37.23 27.20
CA ALA A 25 -6.90 -37.96 26.01
C ALA A 25 -6.30 -39.39 26.15
N ALA A 26 -7.13 -40.36 26.37
CA ALA A 26 -6.73 -41.74 26.19
C ALA A 26 -6.69 -42.05 24.69
N ASP A 27 -5.54 -42.44 24.18
CA ASP A 27 -5.42 -42.95 22.81
C ASP A 27 -6.23 -44.24 22.68
N TYR A 28 -7.25 -44.22 21.90
CA TYR A 28 -8.04 -45.40 21.58
C TYR A 28 -7.82 -45.79 20.13
N ASN A 29 -7.10 -46.90 19.92
CA ASN A 29 -6.95 -47.50 18.62
C ASN A 29 -8.21 -48.29 18.27
N VAL A 30 -9.02 -47.79 17.34
CA VAL A 30 -10.05 -48.58 16.69
C VAL A 30 -9.40 -49.32 15.53
N GLU A 31 -9.15 -50.60 15.65
CA GLU A 31 -8.77 -51.40 14.50
C GLU A 31 -9.87 -51.34 13.43
N ALA A 32 -9.53 -50.86 12.24
CA ALA A 32 -10.39 -50.90 11.10
C ALA A 32 -10.64 -52.37 10.74
N VAL A 33 -11.84 -52.86 10.96
CA VAL A 33 -12.26 -54.17 10.44
C VAL A 33 -12.42 -54.00 8.94
N ALA A 34 -11.40 -54.43 8.20
CA ALA A 34 -11.50 -54.59 6.77
C ALA A 34 -12.57 -55.65 6.45
N ASP A 35 -13.68 -55.25 5.84
CA ASP A 35 -14.72 -56.17 5.49
C ASP A 35 -14.71 -56.50 4.03
N ASP A 36 -14.88 -57.78 3.80
CA ASP A 36 -15.09 -58.46 2.54
C ASP A 36 -16.30 -57.84 1.81
N ASN A 37 -16.06 -57.43 0.60
CA ASN A 37 -16.85 -56.56 -0.29
C ASN A 37 -18.19 -57.18 -0.74
N THR A 38 -18.87 -58.02 0.02
CA THR A 38 -20.10 -58.68 -0.37
C THR A 38 -21.38 -58.25 0.33
N ASN A 39 -21.30 -57.33 1.34
CA ASN A 39 -22.48 -56.76 1.97
C ASN A 39 -22.25 -55.28 2.34
N ALA A 40 -22.86 -54.43 1.57
CA ALA A 40 -22.84 -52.99 1.70
C ALA A 40 -23.51 -52.43 2.99
N ASN A 41 -23.74 -53.28 4.00
CA ASN A 41 -24.52 -52.95 5.20
C ASN A 41 -23.86 -53.38 6.50
N LYS A 42 -22.51 -53.38 6.60
CA LYS A 42 -21.90 -53.56 7.90
C LYS A 42 -21.71 -52.22 8.60
N VAL A 43 -22.70 -51.88 9.41
CA VAL A 43 -22.54 -51.03 10.56
C VAL A 43 -21.58 -51.76 11.49
N VAL A 44 -20.44 -51.14 11.80
CA VAL A 44 -19.77 -51.48 13.07
C VAL A 44 -20.74 -51.02 14.16
N ASP A 45 -21.51 -51.90 14.69
CA ASP A 45 -22.42 -51.65 15.81
C ASP A 45 -21.59 -51.51 17.08
N ASN A 46 -20.74 -50.54 17.11
CA ASN A 46 -19.92 -50.20 18.26
C ASN A 46 -20.47 -48.93 18.87
N THR A 47 -21.31 -49.14 19.84
CA THR A 47 -21.70 -48.10 20.79
C THR A 47 -20.49 -47.81 21.66
N PHE A 48 -19.73 -46.80 21.32
CA PHE A 48 -18.63 -46.36 22.20
C PHE A 48 -19.20 -45.49 23.32
N TYR A 49 -19.08 -45.94 24.53
CA TYR A 49 -19.33 -45.15 25.73
C TYR A 49 -18.05 -44.43 26.09
N ALA A 50 -18.02 -43.16 25.89
CA ALA A 50 -16.80 -42.43 26.15
C ALA A 50 -17.03 -41.14 26.92
N GLY A 51 -16.49 -41.09 28.10
CA GLY A 51 -16.06 -39.86 28.72
C GLY A 51 -14.61 -39.60 28.31
N GLY A 52 -14.37 -38.59 27.47
CA GLY A 52 -13.05 -38.03 27.23
C GLY A 52 -12.05 -38.86 26.43
N TYR A 53 -12.36 -39.24 25.19
CA TYR A 53 -11.44 -39.93 24.31
C TYR A 53 -10.88 -39.02 23.21
N ASN A 54 -9.58 -39.20 22.94
CA ASN A 54 -8.88 -38.63 21.78
C ASN A 54 -8.66 -39.76 20.77
N ILE A 55 -9.31 -39.67 19.62
CA ILE A 55 -9.08 -40.62 18.52
C ILE A 55 -8.10 -39.95 17.56
N VAL A 56 -6.83 -40.36 17.58
CA VAL A 56 -5.79 -39.86 16.69
C VAL A 56 -5.67 -40.79 15.50
N ASP A 57 -5.76 -40.23 14.28
CA ASP A 57 -5.45 -40.88 13.00
C ASP A 57 -6.28 -42.12 12.61
N ASN A 58 -7.55 -42.19 12.94
CA ASN A 58 -8.38 -43.32 12.54
C ASN A 58 -9.22 -43.05 11.29
N THR A 59 -9.00 -43.90 10.29
CA THR A 59 -9.86 -44.02 9.13
C THR A 59 -11.06 -44.87 9.49
N VAL A 60 -12.24 -44.29 9.46
CA VAL A 60 -13.48 -45.00 9.73
C VAL A 60 -14.28 -45.17 8.47
N LEU A 61 -14.61 -46.42 8.15
CA LEU A 61 -15.58 -46.78 7.13
C LEU A 61 -16.93 -46.95 7.80
N LEU A 62 -17.87 -46.03 7.53
CA LEU A 62 -19.23 -46.15 8.00
C LEU A 62 -20.14 -46.61 6.87
N GLY A 63 -20.75 -47.75 7.05
CA GLY A 63 -21.75 -48.28 6.13
C GLY A 63 -23.02 -48.67 6.87
N GLY A 64 -24.21 -48.27 6.36
CA GLY A 64 -25.48 -48.72 6.85
C GLY A 64 -26.43 -47.59 7.28
N ASN A 65 -27.73 -47.94 7.39
CA ASN A 65 -28.79 -47.05 7.85
C ASN A 65 -28.78 -46.97 9.36
N ASP A 66 -28.99 -45.75 9.89
CA ASP A 66 -29.19 -45.45 11.34
C ASP A 66 -28.02 -45.76 12.30
N GLY A 67 -26.78 -45.61 11.85
CA GLY A 67 -25.57 -45.79 12.70
C GLY A 67 -25.21 -44.57 13.54
N LYS A 68 -24.61 -44.83 14.69
CA LYS A 68 -24.00 -43.79 15.56
C LYS A 68 -22.53 -44.16 15.75
N PHE A 69 -21.63 -43.21 15.53
CA PHE A 69 -20.19 -43.49 15.64
C PHE A 69 -19.70 -43.32 17.08
N LEU A 70 -19.94 -42.14 17.66
CA LEU A 70 -19.68 -41.90 19.06
C LEU A 70 -21.01 -41.61 19.78
N ASN A 71 -21.34 -42.40 20.80
CA ASN A 71 -22.49 -42.18 21.62
C ASN A 71 -22.01 -41.91 23.05
N GLY A 72 -22.42 -40.78 23.62
CA GLY A 72 -22.04 -40.40 24.98
C GLY A 72 -23.16 -39.69 25.69
N ASP A 73 -23.48 -40.15 26.91
CA ASP A 73 -24.57 -39.58 27.70
C ASP A 73 -24.24 -38.20 28.28
N THR A 74 -22.98 -37.74 28.26
CA THR A 74 -22.61 -36.49 28.94
C THR A 74 -21.73 -35.55 28.10
N SER A 75 -20.59 -35.95 27.62
CA SER A 75 -19.72 -35.07 26.82
C SER A 75 -18.69 -35.81 25.97
N VAL A 76 -18.52 -35.38 24.74
CA VAL A 76 -17.49 -35.87 23.80
C VAL A 76 -16.66 -34.67 23.31
N ASN A 77 -15.42 -34.56 23.74
CA ASN A 77 -14.64 -33.36 23.53
C ASN A 77 -13.25 -33.64 22.99
N GLY A 78 -12.75 -32.77 22.06
CA GLY A 78 -11.37 -32.77 21.61
C GLY A 78 -10.98 -33.91 20.67
N ASN A 79 -11.93 -34.59 20.05
CA ASN A 79 -11.66 -35.70 19.14
C ASN A 79 -11.33 -35.23 17.72
N ASN A 80 -10.44 -35.96 17.02
CA ASN A 80 -10.16 -35.78 15.60
C ASN A 80 -10.54 -37.08 14.86
N ILE A 81 -11.55 -36.99 14.02
CA ILE A 81 -12.17 -38.15 13.33
C ILE A 81 -12.05 -37.92 11.84
N THR A 82 -11.54 -38.92 11.11
CA THR A 82 -11.49 -38.91 9.64
C THR A 82 -12.40 -39.97 9.06
N ILE A 83 -13.29 -39.57 8.19
CA ILE A 83 -14.27 -40.44 7.52
C ILE A 83 -13.92 -40.49 6.04
N LYS A 84 -13.48 -41.66 5.54
CA LYS A 84 -13.09 -41.86 4.15
C LYS A 84 -14.24 -42.33 3.26
N SER A 85 -15.21 -43.04 3.80
CA SER A 85 -16.42 -43.44 3.09
C SER A 85 -17.60 -43.60 4.06
N GLY A 86 -18.81 -43.45 3.59
CA GLY A 86 -19.98 -43.57 4.45
C GLY A 86 -21.29 -43.87 3.74
N GLY A 87 -22.26 -44.32 4.52
CA GLY A 87 -23.63 -44.63 4.11
C GLY A 87 -24.62 -43.52 4.42
N TRP A 88 -25.88 -43.92 4.66
CA TRP A 88 -27.04 -43.04 4.78
C TRP A 88 -27.42 -42.84 6.23
N ASN A 89 -27.91 -41.63 6.59
CA ASN A 89 -28.60 -41.31 7.85
C ASN A 89 -27.87 -41.74 9.12
N PHE A 90 -26.67 -41.23 9.37
CA PHE A 90 -25.97 -41.53 10.61
C PHE A 90 -25.51 -40.26 11.35
N TYR A 91 -25.29 -40.41 12.66
CA TYR A 91 -24.59 -39.41 13.49
C TYR A 91 -23.11 -39.76 13.60
N VAL A 92 -22.23 -38.77 13.43
CA VAL A 92 -20.83 -38.97 13.72
C VAL A 92 -20.58 -38.91 15.23
N ILE A 93 -21.15 -37.94 15.89
CA ILE A 93 -21.12 -37.79 17.35
C ILE A 93 -22.56 -37.60 17.85
N ASP A 94 -23.12 -38.59 18.49
CA ASP A 94 -24.44 -38.56 19.10
C ASP A 94 -24.34 -38.32 20.62
N ALA A 95 -23.91 -37.12 21.00
CA ALA A 95 -23.81 -36.69 22.39
C ALA A 95 -24.57 -35.38 22.59
N ASP A 96 -25.08 -35.14 23.80
CA ASP A 96 -25.81 -33.92 24.09
C ASP A 96 -24.89 -32.72 24.25
N ASN A 97 -23.64 -32.94 24.63
CA ASN A 97 -22.63 -31.93 24.77
C ASN A 97 -21.33 -32.39 24.05
N ALA A 98 -21.04 -31.85 22.89
CA ALA A 98 -19.81 -32.08 22.19
C ALA A 98 -19.16 -30.74 21.84
N THR A 99 -17.86 -30.58 22.16
CA THR A 99 -17.14 -29.34 21.90
C THR A 99 -15.67 -29.63 21.54
N GLY A 100 -15.08 -28.78 20.69
CA GLY A 100 -13.69 -28.88 20.31
C GLY A 100 -13.34 -30.11 19.45
N ASN A 101 -14.35 -30.81 18.90
CA ASN A 101 -14.12 -31.94 18.01
C ASN A 101 -13.88 -31.47 16.57
N THR A 102 -13.04 -32.21 15.85
CA THR A 102 -12.83 -32.04 14.41
C THR A 102 -13.25 -33.32 13.70
N VAL A 103 -14.12 -33.17 12.70
CA VAL A 103 -14.55 -34.29 11.85
C VAL A 103 -14.15 -33.97 10.41
N ASN A 104 -13.33 -34.83 9.83
CA ASN A 104 -12.82 -34.69 8.47
C ASN A 104 -13.53 -35.66 7.54
N PHE A 105 -14.17 -35.15 6.51
CA PHE A 105 -14.68 -35.94 5.39
C PHE A 105 -13.64 -35.88 4.27
N GLY A 106 -12.98 -37.02 4.04
CA GLY A 106 -11.81 -37.16 3.19
C GLY A 106 -10.50 -37.09 3.99
N ASP A 107 -9.44 -37.58 3.39
CA ASP A 107 -8.12 -37.59 4.03
C ASP A 107 -7.37 -36.29 3.73
N ILE A 108 -7.11 -35.49 4.78
CA ILE A 108 -6.34 -34.25 4.65
C ILE A 108 -4.91 -34.48 4.17
N ASN A 109 -4.37 -35.70 4.41
CA ASN A 109 -3.03 -36.09 3.97
C ASN A 109 -3.03 -36.70 2.55
N GLN A 110 -4.20 -37.04 2.03
CA GLN A 110 -4.39 -37.60 0.68
C GLN A 110 -5.55 -36.88 -0.02
N PRO A 111 -5.43 -35.58 -0.32
CA PRO A 111 -6.53 -34.77 -0.82
C PRO A 111 -7.03 -35.19 -2.21
N ASP A 112 -6.35 -36.12 -2.90
CA ASP A 112 -6.72 -36.60 -4.23
C ASP A 112 -7.58 -37.88 -4.18
N GLU A 113 -7.76 -38.54 -3.04
CA GLU A 113 -8.71 -39.66 -2.89
C GLU A 113 -10.15 -39.15 -2.76
N TYR A 114 -11.03 -39.72 -3.60
CA TYR A 114 -12.45 -39.43 -3.53
C TYR A 114 -13.09 -40.16 -2.37
N VAL A 115 -13.90 -39.42 -1.59
CA VAL A 115 -14.77 -40.02 -0.59
C VAL A 115 -16.10 -40.40 -1.27
N HIS A 116 -16.44 -41.67 -1.21
CA HIS A 116 -17.68 -42.17 -1.80
C HIS A 116 -18.87 -42.04 -0.85
N GLN A 117 -19.96 -41.45 -1.33
CA GLN A 117 -21.34 -41.51 -0.84
C GLN A 117 -21.60 -41.07 0.61
N PHE A 118 -22.05 -39.85 0.79
CA PHE A 118 -22.69 -39.45 2.04
C PHE A 118 -24.10 -38.94 1.77
N GLY A 119 -25.10 -39.60 2.35
CA GLY A 119 -26.46 -39.13 2.34
C GLY A 119 -26.96 -38.85 3.77
N GLY A 120 -27.43 -37.64 4.04
CA GLY A 120 -28.11 -37.32 5.29
C GLY A 120 -27.27 -37.45 6.57
N VAL A 121 -25.97 -37.10 6.53
CA VAL A 121 -25.08 -37.19 7.68
C VAL A 121 -25.34 -36.07 8.65
N LYS A 122 -25.69 -36.40 9.89
CA LYS A 122 -25.70 -35.46 11.02
C LYS A 122 -24.39 -35.62 11.80
N VAL A 123 -23.53 -34.58 11.75
CA VAL A 123 -22.23 -34.68 12.41
C VAL A 123 -22.41 -34.52 13.93
N PHE A 124 -23.16 -33.53 14.34
CA PHE A 124 -23.42 -33.24 15.77
C PHE A 124 -24.89 -32.96 16.02
N LYS A 125 -25.32 -33.12 17.27
CA LYS A 125 -26.63 -32.59 17.71
C LYS A 125 -26.61 -31.06 17.74
N ASN A 126 -27.79 -30.46 17.64
CA ASN A 126 -27.97 -29.00 17.66
C ASN A 126 -27.52 -28.33 18.96
N SER A 127 -27.41 -29.07 20.05
CA SER A 127 -26.88 -28.60 21.34
C SER A 127 -25.34 -28.47 21.36
N CYS A 128 -24.66 -29.10 20.41
CA CYS A 128 -23.20 -29.13 20.35
C CYS A 128 -22.65 -27.87 19.66
N THR A 129 -21.61 -27.27 20.24
CA THR A 129 -21.05 -26.02 19.77
C THR A 129 -19.53 -26.05 19.77
N GLY A 130 -18.88 -25.21 18.93
CA GLY A 130 -17.43 -25.06 18.90
C GLY A 130 -16.68 -26.24 18.24
N ASN A 131 -17.38 -27.05 17.46
CA ASN A 131 -16.76 -28.13 16.69
C ASN A 131 -16.48 -27.69 15.25
N VAL A 132 -15.60 -28.43 14.58
CA VAL A 132 -15.18 -28.17 13.20
C VAL A 132 -15.46 -29.39 12.33
N VAL A 133 -16.06 -29.17 11.18
CA VAL A 133 -16.25 -30.17 10.12
C VAL A 133 -15.44 -29.72 8.90
N ASN A 134 -14.51 -30.54 8.45
CA ASN A 134 -13.74 -30.29 7.26
C ASN A 134 -14.19 -31.23 6.13
N VAL A 135 -14.66 -30.67 5.03
CA VAL A 135 -14.95 -31.42 3.79
C VAL A 135 -13.78 -31.16 2.85
N VAL A 136 -12.81 -32.07 2.84
CA VAL A 136 -11.55 -31.90 2.08
C VAL A 136 -11.78 -32.16 0.60
N LYS A 137 -12.41 -33.28 0.28
CA LYS A 137 -12.83 -33.62 -1.08
C LYS A 137 -13.91 -34.70 -0.98
N ALA A 138 -15.09 -34.42 -1.43
CA ALA A 138 -16.18 -35.36 -1.40
C ALA A 138 -16.75 -35.58 -2.81
N GLY A 139 -16.69 -36.82 -3.30
CA GLY A 139 -17.51 -37.25 -4.41
C GLY A 139 -18.88 -37.60 -3.87
N ILE A 140 -19.92 -36.83 -4.22
CA ILE A 140 -21.25 -37.03 -3.68
C ILE A 140 -22.12 -37.69 -4.72
N ILE A 141 -22.70 -38.80 -4.33
CA ILE A 141 -23.72 -39.49 -5.11
C ILE A 141 -25.03 -39.47 -4.32
N ASN A 142 -25.94 -38.69 -4.81
CA ASN A 142 -27.37 -38.86 -4.86
C ASN A 142 -28.31 -38.34 -3.78
N TRP A 143 -28.12 -38.18 -2.53
CA TRP A 143 -29.23 -37.77 -1.63
C TRP A 143 -28.76 -37.25 -0.29
N GLY A 144 -29.34 -36.13 0.15
CA GLY A 144 -29.17 -35.65 1.50
C GLY A 144 -28.16 -34.52 1.66
N GLY A 145 -27.21 -34.63 2.58
CA GLY A 145 -26.24 -33.57 2.87
C GLY A 145 -25.47 -33.83 4.15
N ILE A 146 -24.64 -32.88 4.56
CA ILE A 146 -23.92 -32.89 5.83
C ILE A 146 -24.48 -31.79 6.72
N ASP A 147 -24.96 -32.16 7.89
CA ASP A 147 -25.46 -31.25 8.90
C ASP A 147 -24.48 -31.23 10.10
N ALA A 148 -23.75 -30.16 10.24
CA ALA A 148 -22.84 -29.95 11.36
C ALA A 148 -23.52 -29.34 12.61
N GLY A 149 -24.75 -28.87 12.48
CA GLY A 149 -25.47 -28.15 13.56
C GLY A 149 -25.06 -26.68 13.67
N GLU A 150 -25.97 -25.88 14.22
CA GLU A 150 -25.94 -24.40 14.20
C GLU A 150 -24.75 -23.76 14.96
N GLY A 151 -24.23 -24.43 15.98
CA GLY A 151 -23.12 -23.90 16.80
C GLY A 151 -21.73 -24.24 16.29
N ASN A 152 -21.60 -24.86 15.10
CA ASN A 152 -20.37 -25.44 14.61
C ASN A 152 -19.92 -24.80 13.29
N THR A 153 -18.64 -25.03 12.94
CA THR A 153 -18.04 -24.51 11.72
C THR A 153 -17.79 -25.61 10.70
N MET A 154 -18.17 -25.39 9.45
CA MET A 154 -17.84 -26.26 8.32
C MET A 154 -16.89 -25.58 7.36
N ASN A 155 -15.76 -26.22 7.08
CA ASN A 155 -14.79 -25.78 6.10
C ASN A 155 -14.84 -26.69 4.87
N ILE A 156 -15.04 -26.15 3.69
CA ILE A 156 -15.18 -26.89 2.45
C ILE A 156 -13.96 -26.61 1.57
N GLY A 157 -13.13 -27.61 1.36
CA GLY A 157 -11.95 -27.53 0.49
C GLY A 157 -12.34 -27.76 -0.98
N SER A 158 -13.01 -28.86 -1.29
CA SER A 158 -13.47 -29.17 -2.64
C SER A 158 -14.72 -30.04 -2.57
N LEU A 159 -15.69 -29.77 -3.43
CA LEU A 159 -16.92 -30.54 -3.51
C LEU A 159 -17.22 -30.91 -4.96
N ILE A 160 -17.46 -32.21 -5.21
CA ILE A 160 -17.86 -32.71 -6.53
C ILE A 160 -19.22 -33.38 -6.38
N THR A 161 -20.22 -32.89 -7.09
CA THR A 161 -21.52 -33.52 -7.15
C THR A 161 -21.62 -34.38 -8.41
N VAL A 162 -22.09 -35.60 -8.22
CA VAL A 162 -22.40 -36.53 -9.31
C VAL A 162 -23.88 -36.91 -9.20
N GLY A 163 -24.74 -36.23 -9.94
CA GLY A 163 -26.18 -36.53 -9.96
C GLY A 163 -27.04 -35.32 -10.26
N LYS A 164 -27.89 -35.38 -11.26
CA LYS A 164 -28.60 -34.23 -11.83
C LYS A 164 -29.87 -33.80 -11.10
N ASP A 165 -30.41 -34.60 -10.20
CA ASP A 165 -31.83 -34.45 -9.83
C ASP A 165 -32.10 -34.22 -8.33
N ASN A 166 -31.08 -34.00 -7.48
CA ASN A 166 -31.29 -33.84 -6.04
C ASN A 166 -30.45 -32.75 -5.41
N ASP A 167 -31.07 -31.99 -4.50
CA ASP A 167 -30.42 -30.98 -3.69
C ASP A 167 -29.50 -31.64 -2.65
N TYR A 168 -28.24 -31.18 -2.62
CA TYR A 168 -27.28 -31.54 -1.59
C TYR A 168 -27.11 -30.38 -0.59
N LYS A 169 -27.50 -30.62 0.66
CA LYS A 169 -27.55 -29.57 1.71
C LYS A 169 -26.35 -29.66 2.63
N LEU A 170 -25.65 -28.56 2.78
CA LEU A 170 -24.60 -28.36 3.76
C LEU A 170 -25.07 -27.33 4.79
N ASN A 171 -25.21 -27.78 6.04
CA ASN A 171 -25.76 -26.97 7.12
C ASN A 171 -24.77 -26.86 8.28
N ALA A 172 -24.54 -25.64 8.79
CA ALA A 172 -23.68 -25.34 9.93
C ALA A 172 -24.03 -23.96 10.52
N GLY A 173 -23.42 -23.59 11.63
CA GLY A 173 -23.47 -22.22 12.13
C GLY A 173 -22.63 -21.27 11.27
N THR A 174 -21.46 -21.73 10.85
CA THR A 174 -20.56 -21.02 9.91
C THR A 174 -20.11 -21.98 8.82
N ILE A 175 -20.16 -21.54 7.56
CA ILE A 175 -19.61 -22.26 6.42
C ILE A 175 -18.52 -21.41 5.77
N ASN A 176 -17.33 -22.00 5.60
CA ASN A 176 -16.22 -21.41 4.86
C ASN A 176 -15.94 -22.27 3.62
N VAL A 177 -16.14 -21.72 2.44
CA VAL A 177 -15.79 -22.37 1.17
C VAL A 177 -14.41 -21.89 0.75
N ASN A 178 -13.39 -22.72 0.96
CA ASN A 178 -11.99 -22.38 0.73
C ASN A 178 -11.42 -22.96 -0.58
N GLY A 179 -12.08 -23.98 -1.14
CA GLY A 179 -11.68 -24.60 -2.39
C GLY A 179 -11.93 -23.72 -3.61
N SER A 180 -11.15 -23.91 -4.64
CA SER A 180 -11.35 -23.31 -5.97
C SER A 180 -11.97 -24.33 -6.92
N SER A 181 -12.63 -23.84 -7.98
CA SER A 181 -13.21 -24.67 -9.05
C SER A 181 -14.23 -25.70 -8.55
N MET A 182 -15.08 -25.31 -7.63
CA MET A 182 -16.22 -26.17 -7.23
C MET A 182 -17.29 -26.14 -8.30
N GLY A 183 -17.43 -27.24 -9.01
CA GLY A 183 -18.57 -27.49 -9.90
C GLY A 183 -19.63 -28.31 -9.20
N ALA A 184 -20.72 -27.67 -8.73
CA ALA A 184 -21.76 -28.39 -8.02
C ALA A 184 -23.14 -27.88 -8.46
N GLY A 185 -23.89 -28.67 -9.22
CA GLY A 185 -25.18 -28.27 -9.78
C GLY A 185 -26.19 -27.84 -8.72
N ASN A 186 -26.58 -28.70 -7.77
CA ASN A 186 -27.62 -28.40 -6.79
C ASN A 186 -27.12 -28.39 -5.35
N VAL A 187 -25.94 -27.81 -5.09
CA VAL A 187 -25.47 -27.64 -3.71
C VAL A 187 -26.14 -26.46 -3.06
N ILE A 188 -26.74 -26.69 -1.89
CA ILE A 188 -27.35 -25.68 -1.05
C ILE A 188 -26.49 -25.49 0.20
N LEU A 189 -25.96 -24.28 0.39
CA LEU A 189 -25.27 -23.88 1.60
C LEU A 189 -26.25 -23.17 2.52
N SER A 190 -26.33 -23.62 3.77
CA SER A 190 -27.23 -23.04 4.79
C SER A 190 -26.48 -22.81 6.10
N ALA A 191 -26.33 -21.55 6.52
CA ALA A 191 -25.67 -21.18 7.76
C ALA A 191 -26.03 -19.77 8.21
N ASN A 192 -25.67 -19.39 9.45
CA ASN A 192 -25.74 -17.99 9.88
C ASN A 192 -24.69 -17.11 9.20
N HIS A 193 -23.48 -17.66 9.01
CA HIS A 193 -22.37 -16.98 8.36
C HIS A 193 -21.80 -17.86 7.25
N ILE A 194 -21.73 -17.32 6.04
CA ILE A 194 -21.18 -18.02 4.89
C ILE A 194 -20.07 -17.16 4.27
N ASN A 195 -18.89 -17.73 4.17
CA ASN A 195 -17.74 -17.09 3.55
C ASN A 195 -17.30 -17.89 2.31
N ILE A 196 -17.38 -17.29 1.15
CA ILE A 196 -16.93 -17.86 -0.12
C ILE A 196 -15.54 -17.28 -0.42
N ASN A 197 -14.50 -17.99 0.01
CA ASN A 197 -13.10 -17.57 -0.11
C ASN A 197 -12.44 -18.07 -1.40
N GLY A 198 -12.92 -19.21 -1.93
CA GLY A 198 -12.38 -19.85 -3.13
C GLY A 198 -12.76 -19.11 -4.40
N ASN A 199 -11.92 -19.26 -5.45
CA ASN A 199 -12.22 -18.76 -6.79
C ASN A 199 -12.98 -19.79 -7.62
N ASP A 200 -13.72 -19.33 -8.64
CA ASP A 200 -14.47 -20.17 -9.59
C ASP A 200 -15.46 -21.14 -8.91
N VAL A 201 -16.01 -20.72 -7.76
CA VAL A 201 -16.99 -21.49 -6.99
C VAL A 201 -18.36 -21.37 -7.63
N THR A 202 -19.00 -22.50 -7.92
CA THR A 202 -20.38 -22.58 -8.43
C THR A 202 -21.24 -23.41 -7.47
N VAL A 203 -22.36 -22.85 -7.03
CA VAL A 203 -23.35 -23.54 -6.17
C VAL A 203 -24.77 -23.19 -6.64
N GLY A 204 -25.78 -24.03 -6.33
CA GLY A 204 -27.15 -23.72 -6.67
C GLY A 204 -27.69 -22.60 -5.79
N LYS A 205 -27.67 -22.79 -4.47
CA LYS A 205 -28.28 -21.85 -3.53
C LYS A 205 -27.43 -21.61 -2.28
N VAL A 206 -27.33 -20.35 -1.87
CA VAL A 206 -26.72 -19.93 -0.61
C VAL A 206 -27.80 -19.29 0.26
N THR A 207 -28.04 -19.84 1.45
CA THR A 207 -29.02 -19.30 2.39
C THR A 207 -28.35 -18.99 3.71
N ALA A 208 -28.30 -17.72 4.09
CA ALA A 208 -27.84 -17.30 5.39
C ALA A 208 -29.04 -16.83 6.23
N THR A 209 -29.43 -17.67 7.18
CA THR A 209 -30.54 -17.40 8.08
C THR A 209 -30.02 -17.34 9.51
N SER A 210 -30.43 -16.36 10.26
CA SER A 210 -30.21 -16.37 11.71
C SER A 210 -31.18 -17.39 12.32
N THR A 211 -30.68 -18.57 12.66
CA THR A 211 -31.45 -19.59 13.38
C THR A 211 -31.31 -19.43 14.88
N SER A 212 -31.48 -18.22 15.39
CA SER A 212 -31.60 -18.05 16.83
C SER A 212 -32.93 -18.63 17.31
N THR A 213 -32.93 -19.90 17.68
CA THR A 213 -34.06 -20.56 18.39
C THR A 213 -34.17 -20.10 19.85
N ALA A 214 -33.32 -19.19 20.29
CA ALA A 214 -33.44 -18.58 21.61
C ALA A 214 -34.51 -17.50 21.60
N SER A 215 -35.73 -17.89 22.02
CA SER A 215 -36.81 -17.05 22.55
C SER A 215 -37.15 -15.78 21.74
N ARG A 216 -38.22 -15.83 20.96
CA ARG A 216 -39.21 -14.75 20.75
C ARG A 216 -38.77 -13.33 21.12
N SER A 217 -37.77 -12.78 20.47
CA SER A 217 -37.62 -11.35 20.37
C SER A 217 -37.56 -10.95 18.88
N VAL A 218 -38.31 -9.92 18.55
CA VAL A 218 -38.70 -9.46 17.21
C VAL A 218 -37.54 -8.81 16.40
N ASN A 219 -36.29 -9.11 16.71
CA ASN A 219 -35.10 -8.62 16.01
C ASN A 219 -34.19 -9.78 15.60
N SER A 220 -34.69 -10.67 14.74
CA SER A 220 -33.81 -11.58 14.02
C SER A 220 -33.01 -10.76 13.00
N THR A 221 -31.80 -10.34 13.36
CA THR A 221 -30.80 -9.91 12.36
C THR A 221 -30.52 -11.10 11.49
N GLY A 222 -30.81 -11.02 10.20
CA GLY A 222 -30.56 -12.09 9.24
C GLY A 222 -29.06 -12.43 9.15
N GLY A 223 -28.74 -13.57 8.57
CA GLY A 223 -27.35 -14.04 8.45
C GLY A 223 -26.51 -13.21 7.50
N ASN A 224 -25.22 -13.53 7.43
CA ASN A 224 -24.27 -12.81 6.57
C ASN A 224 -23.65 -13.76 5.54
N VAL A 225 -23.56 -13.28 4.29
CA VAL A 225 -22.83 -13.93 3.21
C VAL A 225 -21.70 -13.02 2.76
N ASN A 226 -20.47 -13.52 2.77
CA ASN A 226 -19.30 -12.83 2.26
C ASN A 226 -18.75 -13.56 1.03
N ILE A 227 -18.80 -12.93 -0.13
CA ILE A 227 -18.26 -13.43 -1.39
C ILE A 227 -16.92 -12.75 -1.61
N ILE A 228 -15.83 -13.45 -1.32
CA ILE A 228 -14.45 -12.94 -1.33
C ILE A 228 -13.71 -13.45 -2.57
N GLY A 229 -13.96 -14.70 -2.96
CA GLY A 229 -13.37 -15.31 -4.16
C GLY A 229 -13.90 -14.72 -5.46
N ASN A 230 -13.13 -14.84 -6.52
CA ASN A 230 -13.51 -14.36 -7.85
C ASN A 230 -14.36 -15.39 -8.59
N ASN A 231 -15.17 -14.91 -9.56
CA ASN A 231 -15.99 -15.73 -10.46
C ASN A 231 -16.98 -16.65 -9.74
N PHE A 232 -17.51 -16.21 -8.60
CA PHE A 232 -18.55 -16.94 -7.88
C PHE A 232 -19.85 -16.99 -8.70
N LYS A 233 -20.50 -18.13 -8.73
CA LYS A 233 -21.79 -18.33 -9.42
C LYS A 233 -22.80 -19.02 -8.50
N ALA A 234 -24.03 -18.53 -8.52
CA ALA A 234 -25.16 -19.16 -7.83
C ALA A 234 -26.49 -18.77 -8.49
N ASP A 235 -27.49 -19.64 -8.39
CA ASP A 235 -28.85 -19.33 -8.81
C ASP A 235 -29.51 -18.37 -7.80
N GLU A 236 -29.27 -18.56 -6.52
CA GLU A 236 -29.82 -17.70 -5.46
C GLU A 236 -28.85 -17.51 -4.28
N VAL A 237 -28.72 -16.28 -3.82
CA VAL A 237 -28.09 -15.93 -2.53
C VAL A 237 -29.12 -15.21 -1.66
N ASP A 238 -29.57 -15.86 -0.59
CA ASP A 238 -30.60 -15.38 0.32
C ASP A 238 -30.02 -15.13 1.72
N ALA A 239 -29.90 -13.88 2.08
CA ALA A 239 -29.58 -13.39 3.41
C ALA A 239 -30.65 -12.39 3.87
N THR A 240 -31.92 -12.76 3.69
CA THR A 240 -33.08 -11.91 4.03
C THR A 240 -33.01 -11.47 5.50
N GLY A 241 -33.12 -10.18 5.73
CA GLY A 241 -32.93 -9.55 7.04
C GLY A 241 -31.48 -9.33 7.45
N GLY A 242 -30.51 -9.82 6.68
CA GLY A 242 -29.09 -9.71 6.93
C GLY A 242 -28.33 -8.99 5.81
N LYS A 243 -27.07 -9.40 5.61
CA LYS A 243 -26.12 -8.68 4.76
C LYS A 243 -25.43 -9.63 3.77
N ILE A 244 -25.28 -9.17 2.53
CA ILE A 244 -24.41 -9.78 1.53
C ILE A 244 -23.27 -8.80 1.25
N SER A 245 -22.04 -9.28 1.28
CA SER A 245 -20.84 -8.50 0.95
C SER A 245 -20.10 -9.18 -0.20
N VAL A 246 -19.81 -8.44 -1.26
CA VAL A 246 -19.08 -8.91 -2.45
C VAL A 246 -17.78 -8.14 -2.54
N SER A 247 -16.67 -8.83 -2.33
CA SER A 247 -15.30 -8.27 -2.46
C SER A 247 -14.53 -8.90 -3.62
N GLY A 248 -14.94 -10.08 -4.08
CA GLY A 248 -14.41 -10.73 -5.27
C GLY A 248 -14.96 -10.15 -6.56
N SER A 249 -14.22 -10.28 -7.65
CA SER A 249 -14.64 -9.87 -8.98
C SER A 249 -15.39 -10.99 -9.72
N GLY A 250 -16.30 -10.62 -10.62
CA GLY A 250 -16.97 -11.58 -11.51
C GLY A 250 -18.05 -12.44 -10.86
N ALA A 251 -18.62 -12.03 -9.72
CA ALA A 251 -19.76 -12.73 -9.13
C ALA A 251 -20.98 -12.61 -10.05
N ASP A 252 -21.64 -13.76 -10.34
CA ASP A 252 -22.83 -13.89 -11.19
C ASP A 252 -23.89 -14.67 -10.41
N VAL A 253 -24.93 -13.98 -9.95
CA VAL A 253 -25.98 -14.52 -9.09
C VAL A 253 -27.34 -14.12 -9.64
N ASP A 254 -28.18 -15.08 -10.01
CA ASP A 254 -29.47 -14.77 -10.63
C ASP A 254 -30.39 -14.00 -9.67
N VAL A 255 -30.51 -14.45 -8.43
CA VAL A 255 -31.40 -13.82 -7.44
C VAL A 255 -30.63 -13.50 -6.16
N VAL A 256 -30.64 -12.24 -5.76
CA VAL A 256 -30.03 -11.73 -4.53
C VAL A 256 -31.11 -11.21 -3.59
N LYS A 257 -31.14 -11.74 -2.35
CA LYS A 257 -32.07 -11.31 -1.28
C LYS A 257 -31.28 -10.94 -0.04
N ALA A 258 -31.38 -9.70 0.39
CA ALA A 258 -30.74 -9.23 1.62
C ALA A 258 -31.38 -7.93 2.10
N ASN A 259 -31.14 -7.56 3.35
CA ASN A 259 -31.45 -6.21 3.79
C ASN A 259 -30.38 -5.21 3.27
N THR A 260 -29.11 -5.58 3.37
CA THR A 260 -27.99 -4.75 2.92
C THR A 260 -27.12 -5.51 1.92
N LEU A 261 -26.83 -4.89 0.79
CA LEU A 261 -25.86 -5.36 -0.21
C LEU A 261 -24.65 -4.44 -0.22
N ASN A 262 -23.48 -4.97 0.11
CA ASN A 262 -22.22 -4.24 0.03
C ASN A 262 -21.37 -4.72 -1.14
N ILE A 263 -20.89 -3.81 -1.96
CA ILE A 263 -19.90 -4.07 -3.00
C ILE A 263 -18.58 -3.41 -2.58
N GLY A 264 -17.60 -4.23 -2.23
CA GLY A 264 -16.28 -3.80 -1.78
C GLY A 264 -15.39 -3.33 -2.93
N ALA A 265 -14.17 -2.90 -2.59
CA ALA A 265 -13.23 -2.24 -3.51
C ALA A 265 -12.95 -3.00 -4.82
N ASN A 266 -12.82 -4.33 -4.77
CA ASN A 266 -12.60 -5.15 -5.96
C ASN A 266 -13.87 -5.90 -6.41
N GLY A 267 -14.98 -5.67 -5.70
CA GLY A 267 -16.22 -6.39 -5.91
C GLY A 267 -16.90 -6.03 -7.22
N THR A 268 -17.39 -7.06 -7.92
CA THR A 268 -18.36 -6.90 -9.01
C THR A 268 -19.45 -7.95 -8.87
N LEU A 269 -20.68 -7.55 -9.07
CA LEU A 269 -21.84 -8.44 -9.00
C LEU A 269 -22.74 -8.23 -10.22
N LYS A 270 -23.00 -9.31 -10.93
CA LYS A 270 -24.07 -9.37 -11.93
C LYS A 270 -25.25 -10.13 -11.36
N THR A 271 -26.46 -9.60 -11.50
CA THR A 271 -27.68 -10.24 -11.01
C THR A 271 -28.89 -9.86 -11.85
N THR A 272 -29.85 -10.76 -11.93
CA THR A 272 -31.13 -10.49 -12.63
C THR A 272 -32.18 -9.90 -11.68
N ASN A 273 -32.15 -10.24 -10.39
CA ASN A 273 -33.14 -9.79 -9.43
C ASN A 273 -32.52 -9.38 -8.09
N LEU A 274 -32.91 -8.21 -7.60
CA LEU A 274 -32.59 -7.72 -6.26
C LEU A 274 -33.86 -7.65 -5.43
N ASN A 275 -33.98 -8.52 -4.42
CA ASN A 275 -35.20 -8.62 -3.60
C ASN A 275 -34.90 -8.23 -2.15
N ASN A 276 -35.85 -7.51 -1.52
CA ASN A 276 -35.80 -7.10 -0.12
C ASN A 276 -34.59 -6.20 0.26
N ILE A 277 -33.90 -5.62 -0.73
CA ILE A 277 -32.75 -4.75 -0.48
C ILE A 277 -33.27 -3.39 0.03
N THR A 278 -32.86 -3.01 1.25
CA THR A 278 -33.13 -1.68 1.80
C THR A 278 -31.97 -0.72 1.59
N GLU A 279 -30.75 -1.22 1.51
CA GLU A 279 -29.55 -0.41 1.27
C GLU A 279 -28.55 -1.15 0.39
N VAL A 280 -28.03 -0.45 -0.62
CA VAL A 280 -26.87 -0.88 -1.41
C VAL A 280 -25.72 0.07 -1.09
N VAL A 281 -24.62 -0.47 -0.61
CA VAL A 281 -23.40 0.28 -0.30
C VAL A 281 -22.32 -0.10 -1.31
N ILE A 282 -21.81 0.87 -2.04
CA ILE A 282 -20.76 0.67 -3.05
C ILE A 282 -19.50 1.39 -2.58
N ASP A 283 -18.38 0.66 -2.54
CA ASP A 283 -17.07 1.25 -2.25
C ASP A 283 -16.60 2.07 -3.45
N GLY A 284 -16.12 3.28 -3.22
CA GLY A 284 -15.62 4.16 -4.27
C GLY A 284 -14.41 3.62 -5.02
N ALA A 285 -13.69 2.65 -4.44
CA ALA A 285 -12.61 1.94 -5.09
C ALA A 285 -13.09 0.75 -5.96
N ALA A 286 -14.40 0.41 -5.94
CA ALA A 286 -14.95 -0.68 -6.74
C ALA A 286 -14.74 -0.47 -8.24
N ASN A 287 -14.83 -1.56 -9.00
CA ASN A 287 -14.72 -1.51 -10.46
C ASN A 287 -15.86 -0.71 -11.09
N SER A 288 -15.66 -0.24 -12.32
CA SER A 288 -16.64 0.59 -13.05
C SER A 288 -18.02 -0.05 -13.20
N ASN A 289 -18.11 -1.39 -13.14
CA ASN A 289 -19.35 -2.16 -13.19
C ASN A 289 -19.56 -2.92 -11.87
N ALA A 290 -19.49 -2.21 -10.75
CA ALA A 290 -19.60 -2.80 -9.41
C ALA A 290 -20.91 -3.58 -9.21
N LEU A 291 -22.00 -3.11 -9.77
CA LEU A 291 -23.30 -3.79 -9.74
C LEU A 291 -23.97 -3.70 -11.10
N VAL A 292 -24.19 -4.84 -11.75
CA VAL A 292 -24.91 -4.96 -13.00
C VAL A 292 -26.20 -5.76 -12.73
N THR A 293 -27.35 -5.21 -13.10
CA THR A 293 -28.64 -5.90 -12.93
C THR A 293 -29.57 -5.62 -14.11
N THR A 294 -30.41 -6.59 -14.45
CA THR A 294 -31.51 -6.41 -15.40
C THR A 294 -32.79 -5.86 -14.72
N ALA A 295 -32.82 -5.86 -13.37
CA ALA A 295 -33.90 -5.23 -12.64
C ALA A 295 -33.79 -3.72 -12.70
N ASP A 296 -34.94 -3.03 -12.70
CA ASP A 296 -34.98 -1.56 -12.61
C ASP A 296 -34.43 -1.11 -11.24
N ILE A 297 -33.16 -0.69 -11.21
CA ILE A 297 -32.51 -0.18 -10.02
C ILE A 297 -32.88 1.29 -9.75
N SER A 298 -33.49 1.97 -10.70
CA SER A 298 -33.86 3.40 -10.57
C SER A 298 -34.86 3.63 -9.44
N SER A 299 -35.76 2.67 -9.21
CA SER A 299 -36.70 2.70 -8.07
C SER A 299 -35.99 2.59 -6.70
N SER A 300 -34.77 2.09 -6.69
CA SER A 300 -33.92 1.92 -5.50
C SER A 300 -32.82 2.97 -5.39
N ALA A 301 -32.79 3.96 -6.24
CA ALA A 301 -31.72 4.97 -6.32
C ALA A 301 -31.49 5.72 -4.99
N SER A 302 -32.55 5.98 -4.22
CA SER A 302 -32.46 6.60 -2.89
C SER A 302 -31.79 5.70 -1.83
N LYS A 303 -31.67 4.41 -2.11
CA LYS A 303 -31.09 3.41 -1.21
C LYS A 303 -29.63 3.06 -1.56
N ILE A 304 -29.09 3.64 -2.65
CA ILE A 304 -27.71 3.39 -3.07
C ILE A 304 -26.82 4.46 -2.47
N LYS A 305 -25.80 4.02 -1.74
CA LYS A 305 -24.82 4.86 -1.04
C LYS A 305 -23.42 4.57 -1.52
N LEU A 306 -22.70 5.61 -1.90
CA LEU A 306 -21.27 5.56 -2.18
C LEU A 306 -20.50 5.83 -0.89
N VAL A 307 -19.57 4.95 -0.53
CA VAL A 307 -18.61 5.13 0.57
C VAL A 307 -17.20 5.15 0.00
N ASN A 308 -16.24 5.70 0.75
CA ASN A 308 -14.85 5.79 0.32
C ASN A 308 -14.71 6.41 -1.09
N SER A 309 -15.47 7.48 -1.37
CA SER A 309 -15.47 8.14 -2.68
C SER A 309 -14.11 8.72 -3.06
N THR A 310 -13.27 9.04 -2.06
CA THR A 310 -11.91 9.55 -2.25
C THR A 310 -10.93 8.40 -2.15
N ASP A 311 -10.26 8.10 -3.25
CA ASP A 311 -9.24 7.06 -3.33
C ASP A 311 -7.84 7.70 -3.27
N THR A 312 -7.16 7.51 -2.13
CA THR A 312 -5.77 7.90 -1.91
C THR A 312 -4.81 6.70 -1.99
N ALA A 313 -5.33 5.50 -2.13
CA ALA A 313 -4.53 4.27 -2.08
C ALA A 313 -4.09 3.77 -3.46
N SER A 314 -4.86 4.06 -4.52
CA SER A 314 -4.59 3.55 -5.88
C SER A 314 -3.45 4.28 -6.59
N SER A 315 -3.08 5.49 -6.14
CA SER A 315 -1.95 6.25 -6.65
C SER A 315 -1.20 6.93 -5.53
N LYS A 316 0.11 6.84 -5.51
CA LYS A 316 0.96 7.59 -4.57
C LYS A 316 1.05 9.08 -4.90
N LEU A 317 0.67 9.50 -6.10
CA LEU A 317 0.78 10.89 -6.55
C LEU A 317 -0.55 11.61 -6.59
N LEU A 318 -1.63 10.90 -6.91
CA LEU A 318 -2.91 11.50 -7.25
C LEU A 318 -3.99 11.13 -6.24
N VAL A 319 -4.88 12.07 -5.98
CA VAL A 319 -6.15 11.83 -5.29
C VAL A 319 -7.22 11.67 -6.35
N GLN A 320 -7.91 10.54 -6.32
CA GLN A 320 -9.03 10.27 -7.23
C GLN A 320 -10.35 10.33 -6.46
N GLU A 321 -11.36 10.82 -7.10
CA GLU A 321 -12.73 10.81 -6.60
C GLU A 321 -13.61 9.95 -7.50
N SER A 322 -14.38 9.07 -6.87
CA SER A 322 -15.34 8.22 -7.55
C SER A 322 -16.70 8.86 -7.55
N LYS A 323 -17.33 8.91 -8.73
CA LYS A 323 -18.70 9.37 -8.92
C LYS A 323 -19.57 8.21 -9.38
N LEU A 324 -20.68 8.04 -8.69
CA LEU A 324 -21.66 7.02 -8.98
C LEU A 324 -22.66 7.50 -10.02
N THR A 325 -22.92 6.68 -11.04
CA THR A 325 -23.99 6.89 -12.01
C THR A 325 -24.89 5.67 -12.01
N ILE A 326 -26.19 5.89 -11.83
CA ILE A 326 -27.22 4.85 -11.79
C ILE A 326 -27.94 4.86 -13.14
N GLY A 327 -27.93 3.72 -13.82
CA GLY A 327 -28.61 3.51 -15.09
C GLY A 327 -29.55 2.32 -15.04
N ALA A 328 -30.30 2.11 -16.12
CA ALA A 328 -31.25 0.98 -16.25
C ALA A 328 -30.58 -0.40 -16.11
N ASN A 329 -29.29 -0.50 -16.44
CA ASN A 329 -28.53 -1.76 -16.43
C ASN A 329 -27.58 -1.87 -15.23
N GLY A 330 -27.80 -1.09 -14.17
CA GLY A 330 -26.99 -1.16 -12.96
C GLY A 330 -26.31 0.15 -12.58
N VAL A 331 -25.20 0.03 -11.86
CA VAL A 331 -24.43 1.15 -11.31
C VAL A 331 -23.06 1.17 -11.95
N THR A 332 -22.66 2.31 -12.45
CA THR A 332 -21.31 2.57 -12.96
C THR A 332 -20.58 3.58 -12.08
N LEU A 333 -19.28 3.37 -11.90
CA LEU A 333 -18.37 4.29 -11.23
C LEU A 333 -17.47 4.95 -12.27
N SER A 334 -17.42 6.28 -12.25
CA SER A 334 -16.41 7.05 -12.98
C SER A 334 -15.40 7.61 -11.98
N LYS A 335 -14.10 7.49 -12.28
CA LYS A 335 -13.03 8.05 -11.44
C LYS A 335 -12.46 9.28 -12.12
N SER A 336 -12.33 10.37 -11.38
CA SER A 336 -11.69 11.61 -11.82
C SER A 336 -10.59 12.00 -10.86
N VAL A 337 -9.49 12.52 -11.39
CA VAL A 337 -8.42 13.09 -10.57
C VAL A 337 -8.91 14.43 -10.03
N THR A 338 -8.90 14.60 -8.72
CA THR A 338 -9.35 15.82 -8.03
C THR A 338 -8.21 16.59 -7.38
N GLY A 339 -7.03 15.98 -7.25
CA GLY A 339 -5.88 16.61 -6.63
C GLY A 339 -4.64 15.73 -6.65
N THR A 340 -3.61 16.23 -5.98
CA THR A 340 -2.35 15.50 -5.73
C THR A 340 -2.25 15.12 -4.27
N GLN A 341 -1.58 14.01 -4.00
CA GLN A 341 -1.29 13.58 -2.64
C GLN A 341 -0.25 14.51 -1.98
N GLU A 342 -0.33 14.65 -0.66
CA GLU A 342 0.57 15.50 0.11
C GLU A 342 2.05 15.10 -0.09
N CYS A 343 2.34 13.79 -0.06
CA CYS A 343 3.67 13.25 -0.31
C CYS A 343 4.26 13.60 -1.69
N SER A 344 3.41 13.91 -2.70
CA SER A 344 3.87 14.33 -4.02
C SER A 344 4.60 15.67 -4.02
N LYS A 345 4.45 16.48 -2.96
CA LYS A 345 5.20 17.72 -2.76
C LYS A 345 6.72 17.48 -2.73
N SER A 346 7.16 16.30 -2.28
CA SER A 346 8.58 15.92 -2.31
C SER A 346 9.19 15.95 -3.71
N LEU A 347 8.40 15.75 -4.76
CA LEU A 347 8.90 15.80 -6.14
C LEU A 347 9.39 17.20 -6.53
N VAL A 348 8.77 18.26 -6.01
CA VAL A 348 9.13 19.65 -6.30
C VAL A 348 10.50 20.01 -5.72
N GLU A 349 10.96 19.28 -4.71
CA GLU A 349 12.22 19.52 -4.03
C GLU A 349 13.43 19.36 -4.95
N THR A 350 13.31 18.53 -6.00
CA THR A 350 14.32 18.43 -7.07
C THR A 350 14.58 19.77 -7.75
N GLN A 351 13.53 20.54 -8.00
CA GLN A 351 13.64 21.87 -8.63
C GLN A 351 14.35 22.86 -7.70
N ILE A 352 14.04 22.81 -6.41
CA ILE A 352 14.66 23.67 -5.41
C ILE A 352 16.15 23.30 -5.24
N ALA A 353 16.47 22.01 -5.22
CA ALA A 353 17.84 21.54 -5.13
C ALA A 353 18.68 21.98 -6.35
N SER A 354 18.14 21.84 -7.57
CA SER A 354 18.84 22.25 -8.78
C SER A 354 19.05 23.78 -8.85
N LEU A 355 18.04 24.55 -8.47
CA LEU A 355 18.16 26.00 -8.37
C LEU A 355 19.22 26.42 -7.33
N SER A 356 19.35 25.69 -6.21
CA SER A 356 20.35 25.94 -5.18
C SER A 356 21.78 25.79 -5.70
N ALA A 357 22.03 24.85 -6.63
CA ALA A 357 23.34 24.72 -7.28
C ALA A 357 23.70 25.97 -8.11
N ALA A 358 22.76 26.49 -8.91
CA ALA A 358 22.97 27.75 -9.65
C ALA A 358 23.14 28.95 -8.74
N MET A 359 22.44 28.98 -7.60
CA MET A 359 22.58 30.03 -6.58
C MET A 359 23.97 29.97 -5.92
N SER A 360 24.49 28.79 -5.60
CA SER A 360 25.84 28.60 -5.06
C SER A 360 26.92 29.09 -6.03
N SER A 361 26.76 28.84 -7.33
CA SER A 361 27.66 29.37 -8.36
C SER A 361 27.63 30.89 -8.44
N ALA A 362 26.45 31.51 -8.31
CA ALA A 362 26.29 32.98 -8.25
C ALA A 362 26.97 33.57 -7.02
N ASP A 363 26.81 32.93 -5.86
CA ASP A 363 27.40 33.36 -4.62
C ASP A 363 28.92 33.25 -4.65
N LEU A 364 29.46 32.16 -5.24
CA LEU A 364 30.90 32.02 -5.44
C LEU A 364 31.48 33.14 -6.34
N LEU A 365 30.81 33.45 -7.45
CA LEU A 365 31.21 34.56 -8.31
C LEU A 365 31.29 35.87 -7.57
N SER A 366 30.21 36.20 -6.84
CA SER A 366 30.08 37.45 -6.11
C SER A 366 31.03 37.57 -4.90
N ASN A 367 31.36 36.45 -4.24
CA ASN A 367 32.21 36.43 -3.05
C ASN A 367 33.70 36.31 -3.37
N ALA A 368 34.08 35.47 -4.33
CA ALA A 368 35.46 35.14 -4.67
C ALA A 368 35.83 35.41 -6.13
N GLY A 369 34.93 35.19 -7.10
CA GLY A 369 35.23 35.28 -8.51
C GLY A 369 35.76 36.65 -8.93
N PHE A 370 35.06 37.72 -8.57
CA PHE A 370 35.50 39.10 -8.85
C PHE A 370 36.83 39.44 -8.19
N SER A 371 37.04 39.01 -6.95
CA SER A 371 38.27 39.23 -6.21
C SER A 371 39.46 38.51 -6.85
N ASN A 372 39.30 37.22 -7.17
CA ASN A 372 40.33 36.39 -7.78
C ASN A 372 40.67 36.89 -9.18
N ALA A 373 39.67 37.31 -9.96
CA ALA A 373 39.89 37.93 -11.27
C ALA A 373 40.70 39.22 -11.18
N SER A 374 40.37 40.10 -10.22
CA SER A 374 41.12 41.34 -10.00
C SER A 374 42.56 41.07 -9.56
N GLN A 375 42.77 40.16 -8.61
CA GLN A 375 44.09 39.74 -8.16
C GLN A 375 44.93 39.14 -9.30
N ALA A 376 44.37 38.28 -10.12
CA ALA A 376 45.04 37.67 -11.26
C ALA A 376 45.55 38.75 -12.26
N VAL A 377 44.71 39.74 -12.57
CA VAL A 377 45.08 40.84 -13.47
C VAL A 377 46.17 41.72 -12.82
N GLN A 378 46.05 42.02 -11.53
CA GLN A 378 47.08 42.83 -10.83
C GLN A 378 48.41 42.11 -10.78
N GLN A 379 48.43 40.80 -10.54
CA GLN A 379 49.66 40.00 -10.54
C GLN A 379 50.25 39.93 -11.94
N SER A 380 49.48 39.69 -12.99
CA SER A 380 49.95 39.70 -14.36
C SER A 380 50.59 41.05 -14.74
N ASN A 381 49.96 42.17 -14.36
CA ASN A 381 50.49 43.49 -14.60
C ASN A 381 51.82 43.74 -13.85
N ALA A 382 51.98 43.26 -12.63
CA ALA A 382 53.20 43.36 -11.85
C ALA A 382 54.36 42.55 -12.42
N GLU A 383 54.05 41.40 -13.08
CA GLU A 383 55.01 40.52 -13.74
C GLU A 383 55.36 41.00 -15.15
N GLY A 384 54.91 42.18 -15.58
CA GLY A 384 55.20 42.75 -16.89
C GLY A 384 54.32 42.24 -18.04
N GLY A 385 53.19 41.62 -17.70
CA GLY A 385 52.17 41.22 -18.66
C GLY A 385 51.55 42.41 -19.39
N SER A 386 51.05 42.19 -20.62
CA SER A 386 50.42 43.24 -21.40
C SER A 386 49.04 43.60 -20.83
N ALA A 387 48.78 44.87 -20.56
CA ALA A 387 47.44 45.37 -20.18
C ALA A 387 46.36 45.11 -21.25
N ARG A 388 46.75 44.60 -22.44
CA ARG A 388 45.85 44.25 -23.53
C ARG A 388 45.38 42.80 -23.52
N GLU A 389 46.00 41.93 -22.68
CA GLU A 389 45.65 40.50 -22.61
C GLU A 389 44.61 40.20 -21.56
N MET A 390 43.80 39.18 -21.80
CA MET A 390 42.90 38.61 -20.79
C MET A 390 43.66 37.60 -19.95
N VAL A 391 43.53 37.71 -18.65
CA VAL A 391 44.22 36.87 -17.65
C VAL A 391 43.28 35.80 -17.13
N PRO A 392 43.68 34.53 -17.09
CA PRO A 392 42.85 33.49 -16.54
C PRO A 392 42.68 33.62 -15.02
N TYR A 393 41.51 33.31 -14.52
CA TYR A 393 41.24 33.23 -13.10
C TYR A 393 40.35 32.01 -12.79
N ALA A 394 40.39 31.56 -11.55
CA ALA A 394 39.51 30.52 -11.05
C ALA A 394 39.05 30.84 -9.61
N ALA A 395 37.87 30.41 -9.30
CA ALA A 395 37.36 30.38 -7.94
C ALA A 395 36.68 29.03 -7.68
N VAL A 396 36.85 28.49 -6.49
CA VAL A 396 36.25 27.26 -6.04
C VAL A 396 35.62 27.48 -4.67
N GLY A 397 34.47 26.89 -4.44
CA GLY A 397 33.77 26.92 -3.17
C GLY A 397 33.11 25.60 -2.88
N TYR A 398 32.98 25.30 -1.60
CA TYR A 398 32.19 24.22 -1.08
C TYR A 398 31.26 24.78 0.00
N GLY A 399 30.05 24.30 0.04
CA GLY A 399 29.08 24.77 1.03
C GLY A 399 27.86 23.84 1.15
N ASN A 400 27.09 24.15 2.15
CA ASN A 400 25.77 23.58 2.37
C ASN A 400 24.73 24.70 2.43
N MET A 401 23.52 24.38 1.99
CA MET A 401 22.41 25.30 1.95
C MET A 401 21.14 24.55 2.32
N ARG A 402 20.39 25.07 3.28
CA ARG A 402 19.03 24.60 3.59
C ARG A 402 18.04 25.55 2.91
N GLN A 403 17.09 24.97 2.22
CA GLN A 403 15.93 25.67 1.66
C GLN A 403 14.67 25.16 2.36
N GLU A 404 13.86 26.05 2.88
CA GLU A 404 12.58 25.75 3.50
C GLU A 404 11.44 26.06 2.53
N SER A 405 10.54 25.08 2.32
CA SER A 405 9.45 25.15 1.34
C SER A 405 8.13 24.57 1.89
N GLY A 406 7.88 24.70 3.19
CA GLY A 406 6.84 23.98 3.93
C GLY A 406 7.32 22.62 4.46
N SER A 407 8.51 22.27 4.12
CA SER A 407 9.42 21.24 4.56
C SER A 407 10.84 21.76 4.30
N TYR A 408 11.85 20.94 4.16
CA TYR A 408 13.17 21.45 3.84
C TYR A 408 13.96 20.54 2.92
N VAL A 409 14.87 21.17 2.16
CA VAL A 409 15.88 20.50 1.34
C VAL A 409 17.25 20.93 1.81
N ASP A 410 18.08 19.98 2.18
CA ASP A 410 19.49 20.19 2.48
C ASP A 410 20.32 19.89 1.24
N VAL A 411 21.02 20.87 0.71
CA VAL A 411 21.89 20.75 -0.44
C VAL A 411 23.34 21.01 -0.03
N GLN A 412 24.23 20.10 -0.35
CA GLN A 412 25.67 20.27 -0.14
C GLN A 412 26.43 20.03 -1.43
N GLY A 413 27.44 20.84 -1.70
CA GLY A 413 28.17 20.67 -2.95
C GLY A 413 29.31 21.67 -3.17
N SER A 414 29.94 21.52 -4.33
CA SER A 414 31.01 22.37 -4.80
C SER A 414 30.57 23.22 -5.98
N ALA A 415 31.06 24.43 -6.03
CA ALA A 415 30.90 25.34 -7.17
C ALA A 415 32.27 25.78 -7.69
N PHE A 416 32.35 25.99 -8.98
CA PHE A 416 33.55 26.43 -9.69
C PHE A 416 33.17 27.57 -10.65
N ASN A 417 33.99 28.63 -10.66
CA ASN A 417 33.96 29.69 -11.65
C ASN A 417 35.35 29.81 -12.28
N ILE A 418 35.44 29.63 -13.56
CA ILE A 418 36.68 29.74 -14.31
C ILE A 418 36.44 30.73 -15.45
N GLY A 419 37.36 31.63 -15.67
CA GLY A 419 37.20 32.62 -16.72
C GLY A 419 38.48 33.36 -17.09
N PHE A 420 38.30 34.36 -17.91
CA PHE A 420 39.34 35.29 -18.28
C PHE A 420 38.87 36.69 -17.91
N ALA A 421 39.77 37.49 -17.36
CA ALA A 421 39.46 38.84 -16.95
C ALA A 421 40.47 39.84 -17.50
N LYS A 422 40.01 41.04 -17.75
CA LYS A 422 40.80 42.18 -18.17
C LYS A 422 40.37 43.41 -17.39
N GLU A 423 41.35 44.25 -17.03
CA GLU A 423 41.09 45.53 -16.38
C GLU A 423 41.54 46.67 -17.32
N VAL A 424 40.69 47.65 -17.52
CA VAL A 424 40.98 48.84 -18.32
C VAL A 424 40.66 50.08 -17.51
N LYS A 425 41.39 51.15 -17.73
CA LYS A 425 41.10 52.46 -17.10
C LYS A 425 39.77 52.97 -17.67
N ASN A 426 38.85 53.40 -16.78
CA ASN A 426 37.56 53.91 -17.17
C ASN A 426 37.17 55.07 -16.24
N GLY A 427 37.19 56.26 -16.76
CA GLY A 427 36.91 57.46 -15.97
C GLY A 427 37.92 57.64 -14.82
N SER A 428 37.39 57.89 -13.60
CA SER A 428 38.12 57.98 -12.31
C SER A 428 38.29 56.62 -11.64
N GLY A 429 38.52 55.56 -12.42
CA GLY A 429 38.66 54.22 -11.87
C GLY A 429 39.03 53.18 -12.93
N LYS A 430 38.75 51.92 -12.62
CA LYS A 430 39.10 50.77 -13.46
C LYS A 430 37.90 49.84 -13.66
N LEU A 431 37.67 49.44 -14.90
CA LEU A 431 36.66 48.45 -15.26
C LEU A 431 37.32 47.09 -15.44
N LEU A 432 36.99 46.14 -14.59
CA LEU A 432 37.26 44.72 -14.68
C LEU A 432 36.10 44.05 -15.43
N PHE A 433 36.36 43.24 -16.43
CA PHE A 433 35.32 42.49 -17.16
C PHE A 433 35.89 41.24 -17.79
N GLY A 434 35.00 40.29 -18.09
CA GLY A 434 35.40 39.10 -18.84
C GLY A 434 34.32 38.02 -18.92
N PRO A 435 34.55 37.03 -19.78
CA PRO A 435 33.74 35.82 -19.90
C PRO A 435 34.09 34.82 -18.78
N MET A 436 33.12 33.99 -18.44
CA MET A 436 33.33 32.94 -17.45
C MET A 436 32.50 31.69 -17.77
N ILE A 437 32.94 30.59 -17.21
CA ILE A 437 32.24 29.31 -17.15
C ILE A 437 31.95 29.04 -15.68
N GLU A 438 30.75 28.62 -15.39
CA GLU A 438 30.38 28.13 -14.05
C GLU A 438 30.02 26.64 -14.12
N TYR A 439 30.42 25.92 -13.09
CA TYR A 439 30.08 24.54 -12.89
C TYR A 439 29.81 24.29 -11.39
N GLY A 440 28.76 23.61 -11.08
CA GLY A 440 28.44 23.16 -9.73
C GLY A 440 27.97 21.72 -9.71
N ARG A 441 28.28 21.04 -8.63
CA ARG A 441 27.79 19.70 -8.37
C ARG A 441 27.53 19.53 -6.88
N GLY A 442 26.39 18.94 -6.55
CA GLY A 442 26.00 18.67 -5.17
C GLY A 442 25.12 17.45 -5.04
N SER A 443 24.93 17.03 -3.80
CA SER A 443 23.90 16.08 -3.37
C SER A 443 22.88 16.80 -2.51
N TYR A 444 21.67 16.25 -2.45
CA TYR A 444 20.65 16.81 -1.60
C TYR A 444 19.80 15.71 -0.93
N GLU A 445 19.20 16.06 0.18
CA GLU A 445 18.20 15.30 0.89
C GLU A 445 16.98 16.18 1.13
N SER A 446 15.77 15.64 0.89
CA SER A 446 14.51 16.34 1.13
C SER A 446 13.69 15.64 2.18
N TYR A 447 12.95 16.42 2.96
CA TYR A 447 12.13 15.95 4.07
C TYR A 447 10.81 16.70 4.09
N LEU A 448 9.70 15.94 4.01
CA LEU A 448 8.36 16.47 4.23
C LEU A 448 7.91 16.27 5.68
N ASP A 449 6.94 17.05 6.12
CA ASP A 449 6.36 16.98 7.47
C ASP A 449 5.61 15.66 7.73
N ASP A 450 5.12 15.00 6.67
CA ASP A 450 4.49 13.68 6.73
C ASP A 450 5.50 12.52 6.88
N GLY A 451 6.79 12.82 6.90
CA GLY A 451 7.88 11.86 7.00
C GLY A 451 8.41 11.33 5.66
N THR A 452 7.83 11.73 4.53
CA THR A 452 8.32 11.37 3.19
C THR A 452 9.71 11.93 2.96
N LYS A 453 10.65 11.08 2.51
CA LYS A 453 12.04 11.44 2.23
C LYS A 453 12.38 11.20 0.78
N GLY A 454 13.24 12.07 0.25
CA GLY A 454 13.86 11.92 -1.05
C GLY A 454 15.31 12.35 -1.01
N ASN A 455 16.09 11.88 -1.96
CA ASN A 455 17.49 12.31 -2.13
C ASN A 455 17.85 12.34 -3.60
N GLY A 456 18.96 12.99 -3.89
CA GLY A 456 19.45 13.04 -5.26
C GLY A 456 20.74 13.84 -5.40
N ASN A 457 21.14 13.99 -6.65
CA ASN A 457 22.26 14.81 -7.02
C ASN A 457 21.79 15.94 -7.93
N THR A 458 22.52 17.05 -7.89
CA THR A 458 22.26 18.19 -8.77
C THR A 458 23.57 18.71 -9.35
N GLN A 459 23.52 19.20 -10.58
CA GLN A 459 24.63 19.93 -11.17
C GLN A 459 24.15 21.06 -12.05
N ASN A 460 24.98 22.08 -12.17
CA ASN A 460 24.78 23.15 -13.13
C ASN A 460 26.04 23.32 -13.98
N PHE A 461 25.84 23.66 -15.24
CA PHE A 461 26.87 24.10 -16.14
C PHE A 461 26.37 25.33 -16.90
N GLY A 462 27.16 26.40 -16.90
CA GLY A 462 26.76 27.65 -17.54
C GLY A 462 27.93 28.48 -18.05
N LEU A 463 27.56 29.39 -18.93
CA LEU A 463 28.42 30.43 -19.45
C LEU A 463 27.91 31.79 -18.95
N GLY A 464 28.82 32.72 -18.77
CA GLY A 464 28.44 34.06 -18.35
C GLY A 464 29.48 35.13 -18.70
N VAL A 465 29.06 36.34 -18.41
CA VAL A 465 29.94 37.52 -18.47
C VAL A 465 29.83 38.26 -17.14
N MET A 466 30.91 38.83 -16.70
CA MET A 466 30.99 39.65 -15.51
C MET A 466 31.63 40.99 -15.78
N ALA A 467 31.24 42.00 -14.99
CA ALA A 467 31.87 43.31 -15.03
C ALA A 467 31.84 43.96 -13.64
N ARG A 468 32.93 44.67 -13.26
CA ARG A 468 33.01 45.45 -12.04
C ARG A 468 33.77 46.74 -12.27
N GLN A 469 33.15 47.87 -12.06
CA GLN A 469 33.77 49.18 -12.05
C GLN A 469 34.24 49.45 -10.64
N ASN A 470 35.54 49.64 -10.42
CA ASN A 470 36.16 50.11 -9.20
C ASN A 470 36.56 51.57 -9.38
N ASN A 471 36.03 52.46 -8.56
CA ASN A 471 36.34 53.90 -8.57
C ASN A 471 37.45 54.25 -7.57
N ASP A 472 38.21 55.28 -7.86
CA ASP A 472 39.34 55.73 -7.01
C ASP A 472 38.88 56.16 -5.59
N ASN A 473 37.62 56.55 -5.41
CA ASN A 473 37.01 56.89 -4.11
C ASN A 473 36.57 55.66 -3.29
N GLY A 474 36.89 54.42 -3.76
CA GLY A 474 36.54 53.16 -3.09
C GLY A 474 35.15 52.65 -3.39
N THR A 475 34.27 53.37 -4.11
CA THR A 475 32.99 52.84 -4.54
C THR A 475 33.13 51.88 -5.68
N TYR A 476 32.26 50.87 -5.74
CA TYR A 476 32.22 49.96 -6.87
C TYR A 476 30.82 49.57 -7.25
N TYR A 477 30.66 49.20 -8.54
CA TYR A 477 29.46 48.60 -9.12
C TYR A 477 29.85 47.33 -9.80
N GLU A 478 29.09 46.25 -9.57
CA GLU A 478 29.37 44.96 -10.20
C GLU A 478 28.11 44.33 -10.76
N GLY A 479 28.28 43.49 -11.76
CA GLY A 479 27.19 42.75 -12.35
C GLY A 479 27.65 41.56 -13.14
N SER A 480 26.76 40.62 -13.33
CA SER A 480 26.95 39.44 -14.17
C SER A 480 25.67 39.00 -14.82
N LEU A 481 25.81 38.41 -16.00
CA LEU A 481 24.73 37.67 -16.68
C LEU A 481 25.21 36.25 -16.95
N ARG A 482 24.37 35.27 -16.72
CA ARG A 482 24.68 33.85 -16.77
C ARG A 482 23.56 33.10 -17.46
N TYR A 483 23.90 32.08 -18.25
CA TYR A 483 22.97 31.18 -18.88
C TYR A 483 23.56 29.78 -18.91
N GLY A 484 22.75 28.77 -18.67
CA GLY A 484 23.22 27.41 -18.61
C GLY A 484 22.11 26.37 -18.47
N LYS A 485 22.54 25.17 -18.12
CA LYS A 485 21.68 24.02 -17.89
C LYS A 485 21.83 23.51 -16.45
N LEU A 486 20.73 23.13 -15.87
CA LEU A 486 20.62 22.42 -14.60
C LEU A 486 20.22 20.99 -14.90
N THR A 487 20.81 20.03 -14.22
CA THR A 487 20.39 18.62 -14.25
C THR A 487 20.29 18.13 -12.82
N SER A 488 19.29 17.33 -12.53
CA SER A 488 19.08 16.77 -11.21
C SER A 488 18.39 15.42 -11.32
N ASN A 489 18.71 14.51 -10.41
CA ASN A 489 17.97 13.28 -10.23
C ASN A 489 17.28 13.26 -8.87
N TYR A 490 16.26 12.46 -8.74
CA TYR A 490 15.49 12.25 -7.52
C TYR A 490 15.27 10.77 -7.31
N ASN A 491 15.44 10.33 -6.08
CA ASN A 491 15.10 8.98 -5.65
C ASN A 491 14.38 9.04 -4.30
N SER A 492 13.26 8.33 -4.18
CA SER A 492 12.53 8.16 -2.93
C SER A 492 11.98 6.76 -2.80
N GLY A 493 12.46 6.03 -1.80
CA GLY A 493 11.92 4.73 -1.43
C GLY A 493 10.48 4.82 -0.91
N ASP A 494 10.12 5.90 -0.22
CA ASP A 494 8.79 6.12 0.34
C ASP A 494 7.73 6.30 -0.76
N LEU A 495 8.06 7.08 -1.80
CA LEU A 495 7.21 7.24 -2.97
C LEU A 495 7.36 6.08 -3.97
N GLY A 496 8.49 5.37 -3.96
CA GLY A 496 8.88 4.44 -5.03
C GLY A 496 9.14 5.16 -6.35
N ALA A 497 9.60 6.41 -6.27
CA ALA A 497 9.85 7.28 -7.43
C ALA A 497 11.35 7.46 -7.66
N ASP A 498 11.75 7.32 -8.91
CA ASP A 498 13.11 7.58 -9.40
C ASP A 498 12.99 8.26 -10.77
N TYR A 499 13.59 9.45 -10.90
CA TYR A 499 13.52 10.21 -12.14
C TYR A 499 14.63 11.24 -12.25
N ASP A 500 14.90 11.65 -13.49
CA ASP A 500 15.84 12.73 -13.85
C ASP A 500 15.05 13.94 -14.37
N THR A 501 15.59 15.13 -14.10
CA THR A 501 15.10 16.38 -14.68
C THR A 501 16.23 17.21 -15.24
N ASP A 502 15.93 17.97 -16.28
CA ASP A 502 16.81 19.00 -16.80
C ASP A 502 16.02 20.28 -17.14
N ALA A 503 16.66 21.41 -16.91
CA ALA A 503 16.10 22.72 -17.22
C ALA A 503 17.20 23.70 -17.62
N ASN A 504 16.88 24.62 -18.52
CA ASN A 504 17.75 25.76 -18.76
C ASN A 504 17.54 26.81 -17.66
N TYR A 505 18.57 27.55 -17.35
CA TYR A 505 18.46 28.70 -16.45
C TYR A 505 19.16 29.92 -17.00
N TRP A 506 18.72 31.08 -16.56
CA TRP A 506 19.46 32.32 -16.70
C TRP A 506 19.48 33.05 -15.37
N GLY A 507 20.58 33.76 -15.11
CA GLY A 507 20.77 34.50 -13.88
C GLY A 507 21.39 35.86 -14.10
N ALA A 508 21.00 36.82 -13.34
CA ALA A 508 21.58 38.15 -13.28
C ALA A 508 22.00 38.49 -11.85
N HIS A 509 23.06 39.23 -11.72
CA HIS A 509 23.53 39.76 -10.45
C HIS A 509 23.89 41.24 -10.64
N LEU A 510 23.51 42.07 -9.71
CA LEU A 510 23.87 43.47 -9.58
C LEU A 510 24.34 43.74 -8.17
N GLY A 511 25.47 44.44 -8.04
CA GLY A 511 26.02 44.83 -6.74
C GLY A 511 26.50 46.26 -6.69
N LEU A 512 26.40 46.88 -5.55
CA LEU A 512 26.91 48.19 -5.24
C LEU A 512 27.63 48.05 -3.89
N GLY A 513 28.85 48.62 -3.81
CA GLY A 513 29.58 48.64 -2.54
C GLY A 513 30.59 49.77 -2.43
N LYS A 514 31.16 49.86 -1.20
CA LYS A 514 32.21 50.80 -0.92
C LYS A 514 33.27 50.17 -0.03
N VAL A 515 34.51 50.25 -0.45
CA VAL A 515 35.67 49.84 0.33
C VAL A 515 36.21 51.06 1.07
N PHE A 516 36.24 51.00 2.39
CA PHE A 516 36.85 51.97 3.27
C PHE A 516 38.24 51.47 3.66
N GLN A 517 39.27 52.14 3.19
CA GLN A 517 40.63 51.82 3.58
C GLN A 517 40.90 52.38 4.97
N LEU A 518 41.23 51.52 5.93
CA LEU A 518 41.57 51.90 7.29
C LEU A 518 43.05 52.22 7.47
N ASN A 519 43.90 51.44 6.81
CA ASN A 519 45.34 51.59 6.69
C ASN A 519 45.87 50.74 5.54
N ASP A 520 47.17 50.71 5.30
CA ASP A 520 47.80 50.01 4.18
C ASP A 520 47.46 48.52 4.13
N LYS A 521 47.07 47.89 5.25
CA LYS A 521 46.79 46.45 5.34
C LYS A 521 45.32 46.14 5.61
N ASN A 522 44.52 47.09 6.10
CA ASN A 522 43.16 46.80 6.55
C ASN A 522 42.13 47.63 5.81
N SER A 523 41.06 46.99 5.38
CA SER A 523 39.91 47.66 4.79
C SER A 523 38.59 47.04 5.22
N ILE A 524 37.51 47.82 5.16
CA ILE A 524 36.14 47.39 5.35
C ILE A 524 35.41 47.57 4.00
N ASP A 525 34.85 46.51 3.49
CA ASP A 525 33.99 46.50 2.33
C ASP A 525 32.53 46.38 2.77
N THR A 526 31.71 47.35 2.42
CA THR A 526 30.26 47.33 2.68
C THR A 526 29.52 47.23 1.37
N TYR A 527 28.52 46.38 1.30
CA TYR A 527 27.86 46.11 0.02
C TYR A 527 26.36 45.79 0.14
N CYS A 528 25.68 46.09 -0.96
CA CYS A 528 24.32 45.64 -1.24
C CYS A 528 24.35 44.91 -2.62
N LYS A 529 23.87 43.68 -2.65
CA LYS A 529 23.86 42.87 -3.85
C LYS A 529 22.47 42.30 -4.09
N PHE A 530 22.05 42.27 -5.35
CA PHE A 530 20.79 41.69 -5.79
C PHE A 530 21.08 40.56 -6.78
N PHE A 531 20.40 39.43 -6.58
CA PHE A 531 20.50 38.25 -7.43
C PHE A 531 19.14 37.87 -7.94
N TYR A 532 19.08 37.57 -9.23
CA TYR A 532 17.94 36.98 -9.89
C TYR A 532 18.36 35.70 -10.60
N THR A 533 17.61 34.63 -10.41
CA THR A 533 17.80 33.39 -11.16
C THR A 533 16.44 32.85 -11.57
N ASN A 534 16.28 32.52 -12.83
CA ASN A 534 15.10 31.88 -13.40
C ASN A 534 15.50 30.53 -13.96
N GLN A 535 14.95 29.48 -13.40
CA GLN A 535 15.02 28.12 -13.89
C GLN A 535 13.78 27.87 -14.75
N GLY A 536 13.96 27.36 -15.96
CA GLY A 536 12.88 27.00 -16.86
C GLY A 536 12.05 25.82 -16.36
N SER A 537 10.93 25.57 -16.99
CA SER A 537 10.12 24.38 -16.76
C SER A 537 10.85 23.10 -17.19
N SER A 538 10.48 22.00 -16.58
CA SER A 538 10.95 20.66 -16.94
C SER A 538 9.82 19.65 -16.81
N SER A 539 10.02 18.43 -17.32
CA SER A 539 9.05 17.35 -17.18
C SER A 539 9.76 16.02 -16.96
N ALA A 540 9.09 15.11 -16.28
CA ALA A 540 9.56 13.74 -16.07
C ALA A 540 8.38 12.77 -16.05
N ASN A 541 8.61 11.52 -16.45
CA ASN A 541 7.65 10.45 -16.23
C ASN A 541 7.87 9.85 -14.85
N ILE A 542 6.90 10.00 -13.96
CA ILE A 542 7.01 9.59 -12.56
C ILE A 542 5.84 8.65 -12.26
N LEU A 543 6.15 7.40 -11.89
CA LEU A 543 5.15 6.37 -11.59
C LEU A 543 4.08 6.21 -12.70
N GLY A 544 4.49 6.33 -13.96
CA GLY A 544 3.60 6.23 -15.12
C GLY A 544 2.84 7.50 -15.47
N HIS A 545 3.05 8.61 -14.75
CA HIS A 545 2.43 9.90 -15.01
C HIS A 545 3.45 10.88 -15.58
N ASN A 546 3.05 11.65 -16.62
CA ASN A 546 3.84 12.78 -17.07
C ASN A 546 3.64 13.94 -16.09
N VAL A 547 4.68 14.26 -15.32
CA VAL A 547 4.67 15.36 -14.34
C VAL A 547 5.40 16.53 -14.93
N GLU A 548 4.76 17.67 -14.98
CA GLU A 548 5.33 18.92 -15.44
C GLU A 548 5.66 19.82 -14.24
N PHE A 549 6.88 20.33 -14.22
CA PHE A 549 7.35 21.26 -13.21
C PHE A 549 7.42 22.66 -13.83
N ASP A 550 6.72 23.59 -13.24
CA ASP A 550 6.73 24.98 -13.66
C ASP A 550 8.10 25.66 -13.43
N ALA A 551 8.32 26.74 -14.15
CA ALA A 551 9.51 27.56 -14.01
C ALA A 551 9.62 28.18 -12.60
N VAL A 552 10.81 28.07 -11.99
CA VAL A 552 11.08 28.61 -10.65
C VAL A 552 11.94 29.86 -10.74
N LYS A 553 11.55 30.89 -10.00
CA LYS A 553 12.22 32.19 -9.97
C LYS A 553 12.73 32.50 -8.56
N SER A 554 14.02 32.74 -8.44
CA SER A 554 14.64 33.18 -7.19
C SER A 554 15.01 34.67 -7.27
N LYS A 555 14.63 35.45 -6.27
CA LYS A 555 15.03 36.84 -6.08
C LYS A 555 15.64 36.94 -4.68
N ARG A 556 16.91 37.34 -4.61
CA ARG A 556 17.61 37.47 -3.33
C ARG A 556 18.29 38.83 -3.24
N SER A 557 18.23 39.45 -2.07
CA SER A 557 19.00 40.64 -1.73
C SER A 557 19.96 40.29 -0.62
N ARG A 558 21.17 40.81 -0.68
CA ARG A 558 22.20 40.60 0.34
C ARG A 558 22.80 41.94 0.74
N LEU A 559 22.72 42.24 2.01
CA LEU A 559 23.41 43.35 2.65
C LEU A 559 24.54 42.76 3.49
N GLY A 560 25.73 43.32 3.40
CA GLY A 560 26.84 42.80 4.18
C GLY A 560 28.01 43.78 4.34
N PHE A 561 28.87 43.39 5.24
CA PHE A 561 30.19 44.00 5.37
C PHE A 561 31.26 42.93 5.55
N ARG A 562 32.46 43.23 5.06
CA ARG A 562 33.60 42.33 5.11
C ARG A 562 34.85 43.12 5.52
N PHE A 563 35.48 42.70 6.59
CA PHE A 563 36.81 43.16 6.97
C PHE A 563 37.86 42.36 6.23
N ASN A 564 38.79 43.05 5.55
CA ASN A 564 39.90 42.45 4.81
C ASN A 564 41.21 42.87 5.48
N HIS A 565 42.13 41.89 5.64
CA HIS A 565 43.48 42.11 6.14
C HIS A 565 44.47 41.57 5.10
N ALA A 566 45.26 42.44 4.48
CA ALA A 566 46.31 42.07 3.57
C ALA A 566 47.53 41.54 4.35
N THR A 567 47.83 40.25 4.18
CA THR A 567 49.02 39.60 4.79
C THR A 567 50.26 39.76 3.91
N SER A 568 50.08 39.99 2.63
CA SER A 568 51.11 40.36 1.65
C SER A 568 50.46 41.03 0.44
N ASP A 569 51.24 41.47 -0.54
CA ASP A 569 50.73 42.11 -1.75
C ASP A 569 49.79 41.20 -2.58
N VAL A 570 49.86 39.86 -2.38
CA VAL A 570 49.09 38.87 -3.11
C VAL A 570 48.21 37.97 -2.22
N ARG A 571 48.16 38.23 -0.91
CA ARG A 571 47.39 37.43 0.05
C ARG A 571 46.61 38.30 1.02
N SER A 572 45.35 37.98 1.18
CA SER A 572 44.50 38.62 2.18
C SER A 572 43.64 37.56 2.94
N ILE A 573 43.33 37.89 4.17
CA ILE A 573 42.39 37.16 5.01
C ILE A 573 41.17 38.07 5.21
N TYR A 574 39.98 37.51 5.16
CA TYR A 574 38.79 38.30 5.39
C TYR A 574 37.80 37.58 6.33
N ALA A 575 37.04 38.37 7.04
CA ALA A 575 35.89 37.93 7.81
C ALA A 575 34.73 38.93 7.60
N GLY A 576 33.50 38.45 7.57
CA GLY A 576 32.35 39.31 7.34
C GLY A 576 31.03 38.69 7.74
N LEU A 577 30.02 39.54 7.82
CA LEU A 577 28.64 39.17 8.05
C LEU A 577 27.78 39.68 6.91
N ALA A 578 26.76 38.91 6.55
CA ALA A 578 25.76 39.31 5.55
C ALA A 578 24.39 38.77 5.96
N ALA A 579 23.34 39.53 5.66
CA ALA A 579 21.94 39.15 5.81
C ALA A 579 21.20 39.22 4.44
#